data_44c3f75f78374ee46a99f56818a6ba22
#
_entry.id   44c3f75f78374ee46a99f56818a6ba22
#
_cell.length_a   1.000
_cell.length_b   1.000
_cell.length_c   1.000
_cell.angle_alpha   90.00
_cell.angle_beta   90.00
_cell.angle_gamma   90.00
#
_symmetry.space_group_name_H-M   'P 1'
#
loop_
_entity.id
_entity.type
_entity.pdbx_description
1 polymer ?
#
loop_
_entity_poly.entity_id
_entity_poly.type
_entity_poly.pdbx_seq_one_letter_code
_entity_poly.pdbx_strand_id
1 'polypeptide(L)'
;MALFELMRPWLDSLFGNESLVTELIIKGLFVISWTIIAFVLTIIVKPVIYRLLKLNLKLSKKLTSKSKKVFTVIDEAKQGATIARSLTNLIRFVIWFIVIMFVLIGFNVDVTPILASAGIVGVAIAFGTQAIIKDFVSGIFFIVEKTFLVGELVQIDDFTGTVKEIGLRTTKIEDWKGAFLIINNGNIGSVINYSRDYSIAIVDVLIGYQNDFDQVVNSITAFVKDYGLKLPEMVEIPQVLGMTETADMHVALRITTKCRPGEHFGVERMLRKDLLQYCQNNKLGLPIQVVEINREANHDK
;
A
#
# COMPACT_ATOMS: atom_id res chain seq x y z
N MET A 1 5.74 25.11 40.05
CA MET A 1 6.64 25.73 41.04
C MET A 1 6.26 27.18 41.30
N ALA A 2 6.23 28.07 40.31
CA ALA A 2 5.91 29.52 40.55
C ALA A 2 4.61 29.78 41.34
N LEU A 3 3.55 29.01 41.11
CA LEU A 3 2.26 29.20 41.79
C LEU A 3 2.32 28.76 43.27
N PHE A 4 3.18 27.85 43.63
CA PHE A 4 3.41 27.39 45.00
C PHE A 4 4.35 28.34 45.77
N GLU A 5 5.29 28.99 45.10
CA GLU A 5 6.11 30.03 45.71
C GLU A 5 5.28 31.30 46.04
N LEU A 6 4.27 31.61 45.23
CA LEU A 6 3.31 32.68 45.54
C LEU A 6 2.43 32.38 46.75
N MET A 7 2.16 31.12 47.07
CA MET A 7 1.36 30.72 48.25
C MET A 7 2.19 30.64 49.54
N ARG A 8 3.52 30.58 49.42
CA ARG A 8 4.43 30.46 50.56
C ARG A 8 4.24 31.53 51.63
N PRO A 9 4.21 32.84 51.30
CA PRO A 9 4.02 33.90 52.32
C PRO A 9 2.67 33.78 53.06
N TRP A 10 1.63 33.32 52.38
CA TRP A 10 0.30 33.15 52.97
C TRP A 10 0.26 31.91 53.91
N LEU A 11 0.93 30.80 53.57
CA LEU A 11 1.05 29.63 54.39
C LEU A 11 1.94 29.92 55.65
N ASP A 12 3.03 30.65 55.46
CA ASP A 12 3.91 31.06 56.57
C ASP A 12 3.18 31.96 57.58
N SER A 13 2.20 32.80 57.13
CA SER A 13 1.37 33.60 58.00
C SER A 13 0.32 32.82 58.80
N LEU A 14 -0.11 31.67 58.31
CA LEU A 14 -1.12 30.81 58.92
C LEU A 14 -0.54 29.80 59.92
N PHE A 15 0.64 29.25 59.66
CA PHE A 15 1.22 28.11 60.43
C PHE A 15 2.43 28.53 61.27
N GLY A 16 2.84 29.78 61.30
CA GLY A 16 4.03 30.23 61.98
C GLY A 16 5.30 29.73 61.28
N ASN A 17 6.44 30.32 61.63
CA ASN A 17 7.73 30.13 60.96
C ASN A 17 8.42 28.74 61.21
N GLU A 18 7.62 27.66 61.37
CA GLU A 18 8.16 26.31 61.37
C GLU A 18 8.37 25.82 59.92
N SER A 19 9.53 26.12 59.38
CA SER A 19 9.91 25.89 57.99
C SER A 19 9.68 24.47 57.47
N LEU A 20 9.67 23.46 58.34
CA LEU A 20 9.45 22.06 57.98
C LEU A 20 7.99 21.71 57.69
N VAL A 21 7.04 22.27 58.44
CA VAL A 21 5.60 21.99 58.28
C VAL A 21 5.07 22.62 56.99
N THR A 22 5.44 23.86 56.73
CA THR A 22 5.07 24.57 55.48
C THR A 22 5.66 23.88 54.26
N GLU A 23 6.89 23.43 54.30
CA GLU A 23 7.51 22.67 53.21
C GLU A 23 6.81 21.32 52.93
N LEU A 24 6.43 20.60 53.96
CA LEU A 24 5.67 19.36 53.85
C LEU A 24 4.27 19.58 53.26
N ILE A 25 3.58 20.64 53.67
CA ILE A 25 2.26 21.00 53.13
C ILE A 25 2.38 21.35 51.66
N ILE A 26 3.34 22.16 51.24
CA ILE A 26 3.57 22.54 49.87
C ILE A 26 3.87 21.32 48.99
N LYS A 27 4.77 20.42 49.44
CA LYS A 27 5.07 19.16 48.73
C LYS A 27 3.84 18.26 48.66
N GLY A 28 3.05 18.16 49.73
CA GLY A 28 1.80 17.39 49.73
C GLY A 28 0.78 17.91 48.75
N LEU A 29 0.54 19.24 48.71
CA LEU A 29 -0.34 19.88 47.73
C LEU A 29 0.15 19.66 46.30
N PHE A 30 1.46 19.70 46.06
CA PHE A 30 2.06 19.43 44.77
C PHE A 30 1.77 18.00 44.30
N VAL A 31 1.95 17.00 45.16
CA VAL A 31 1.61 15.58 44.86
C VAL A 31 0.13 15.41 44.55
N ILE A 32 -0.74 16.03 45.37
CA ILE A 32 -2.19 15.96 45.21
C ILE A 32 -2.60 16.58 43.86
N SER A 33 -2.03 17.73 43.50
CA SER A 33 -2.36 18.40 42.22
C SER A 33 -1.96 17.54 41.03
N TRP A 34 -0.78 16.93 41.01
CA TRP A 34 -0.33 16.06 39.93
C TRP A 34 -1.12 14.75 39.83
N THR A 35 -1.50 14.15 40.99
CA THR A 35 -2.37 12.97 41.00
C THR A 35 -3.77 13.26 40.49
N ILE A 36 -4.35 14.43 40.81
CA ILE A 36 -5.63 14.87 40.27
C ILE A 36 -5.54 15.07 38.74
N ILE A 37 -4.49 15.71 38.25
CA ILE A 37 -4.25 15.89 36.81
C ILE A 37 -4.16 14.52 36.11
N ALA A 38 -3.39 13.57 36.64
CA ALA A 38 -3.27 12.21 36.09
C ALA A 38 -4.62 11.49 36.07
N PHE A 39 -5.40 11.62 37.13
CA PHE A 39 -6.71 10.99 37.24
C PHE A 39 -7.69 11.55 36.19
N VAL A 40 -7.74 12.89 36.03
CA VAL A 40 -8.56 13.55 35.01
C VAL A 40 -8.14 13.14 33.61
N LEU A 41 -6.83 13.14 33.31
CA LEU A 41 -6.32 12.68 32.01
C LEU A 41 -6.71 11.22 31.72
N THR A 42 -6.59 10.33 32.69
CA THR A 42 -6.98 8.91 32.52
C THR A 42 -8.48 8.72 32.28
N ILE A 43 -9.33 9.56 32.88
CA ILE A 43 -10.77 9.52 32.63
C ILE A 43 -11.08 9.99 31.20
N ILE A 44 -10.40 11.01 30.71
CA ILE A 44 -10.61 11.57 29.37
C ILE A 44 -10.09 10.62 28.29
N VAL A 45 -8.95 10.00 28.47
CA VAL A 45 -8.32 9.10 27.49
C VAL A 45 -9.23 7.92 27.10
N LYS A 46 -9.88 7.30 28.09
CA LYS A 46 -10.74 6.13 27.85
C LYS A 46 -11.86 6.40 26.84
N PRO A 47 -12.76 7.40 27.01
CA PRO A 47 -13.84 7.63 26.04
C PRO A 47 -13.33 8.13 24.68
N VAL A 48 -12.20 8.83 24.63
CA VAL A 48 -11.59 9.28 23.36
C VAL A 48 -11.17 8.09 22.51
N ILE A 49 -10.41 7.14 23.09
CA ILE A 49 -9.98 5.92 22.38
C ILE A 49 -11.19 5.12 21.91
N TYR A 50 -12.19 4.90 22.76
CA TYR A 50 -13.39 4.18 22.38
C TYR A 50 -14.20 4.88 21.28
N ARG A 51 -14.27 6.22 21.28
CA ARG A 51 -14.93 6.99 20.21
C ARG A 51 -14.18 6.86 18.87
N LEU A 52 -12.86 7.00 18.87
CA LEU A 52 -12.04 6.87 17.67
C LEU A 52 -12.17 5.48 17.03
N LEU A 53 -12.11 4.42 17.83
CA LEU A 53 -12.28 3.05 17.34
C LEU A 53 -13.71 2.76 16.83
N LYS A 54 -14.73 3.32 17.51
CA LYS A 54 -16.14 3.15 17.09
C LYS A 54 -16.46 3.91 15.80
N LEU A 55 -15.81 5.04 15.53
CA LEU A 55 -15.92 5.79 14.28
C LEU A 55 -15.38 4.96 13.11
N ASN A 56 -14.22 4.32 13.25
CA ASN A 56 -13.64 3.47 12.22
C ASN A 56 -14.54 2.25 11.89
N LEU A 57 -15.14 1.63 12.90
CA LEU A 57 -16.08 0.50 12.71
C LEU A 57 -17.40 0.94 12.04
N LYS A 58 -17.87 2.18 12.27
CA LYS A 58 -19.06 2.72 11.59
C LYS A 58 -18.79 3.07 10.12
N LEU A 59 -17.61 3.62 9.80
CA LEU A 59 -17.22 3.92 8.43
C LEU A 59 -17.05 2.65 7.59
N SER A 60 -16.42 1.61 8.16
CA SER A 60 -16.30 0.29 7.51
C SER A 60 -17.66 -0.33 7.19
N LYS A 61 -18.65 -0.26 8.10
CA LYS A 61 -20.00 -0.78 7.87
C LYS A 61 -20.78 -0.05 6.77
N LYS A 62 -20.52 1.24 6.54
CA LYS A 62 -21.22 2.05 5.53
C LYS A 62 -20.72 1.76 4.11
N LEU A 63 -19.49 1.30 3.98
CA LEU A 63 -18.84 0.96 2.70
C LEU A 63 -19.08 -0.50 2.28
N THR A 64 -19.46 -1.40 3.20
CA THR A 64 -19.62 -2.84 2.95
C THR A 64 -21.08 -3.27 3.03
N SER A 65 -22.02 -2.45 2.53
CA SER A 65 -23.44 -2.82 2.39
C SER A 65 -23.64 -3.67 1.14
N LYS A 66 -23.44 -4.94 1.25
CA LYS A 66 -24.16 -6.10 0.68
C LYS A 66 -23.29 -7.35 0.83
N SER A 67 -23.81 -8.30 1.61
CA SER A 67 -23.27 -9.66 1.68
C SER A 67 -22.01 -9.90 2.51
N LYS A 68 -22.14 -9.93 3.86
CA LYS A 68 -21.32 -10.83 4.68
C LYS A 68 -22.02 -11.22 5.98
N LYS A 69 -21.97 -12.52 6.25
CA LYS A 69 -22.64 -13.25 7.34
C LYS A 69 -22.41 -12.62 8.72
N VAL A 70 -23.48 -12.61 9.52
CA VAL A 70 -23.59 -12.12 10.92
C VAL A 70 -22.48 -12.62 11.86
N PHE A 71 -21.80 -13.69 11.52
CA PHE A 71 -20.76 -14.32 12.36
C PHE A 71 -19.46 -13.52 12.46
N THR A 72 -19.09 -12.75 11.42
CA THR A 72 -17.84 -11.96 11.41
C THR A 72 -17.93 -10.67 12.23
N VAL A 73 -19.13 -10.13 12.42
CA VAL A 73 -19.34 -8.84 13.11
C VAL A 73 -19.12 -8.93 14.63
N ILE A 74 -19.39 -10.09 15.23
CA ILE A 74 -19.23 -10.30 16.69
C ILE A 74 -17.75 -10.41 17.05
N ASP A 75 -16.94 -11.05 16.19
CA ASP A 75 -15.51 -11.21 16.42
C ASP A 75 -14.74 -9.89 16.21
N GLU A 76 -15.09 -9.09 15.21
CA GLU A 76 -14.51 -7.76 14.98
C GLU A 76 -14.78 -6.80 16.16
N ALA A 77 -15.97 -6.83 16.74
CA ALA A 77 -16.31 -6.00 17.89
C ALA A 77 -15.54 -6.40 19.16
N LYS A 78 -15.32 -7.69 19.39
CA LYS A 78 -14.53 -8.19 20.53
C LYS A 78 -13.03 -7.86 20.36
N GLN A 79 -12.48 -8.03 19.15
CA GLN A 79 -11.10 -7.69 18.85
C GLN A 79 -10.85 -6.18 19.02
N GLY A 80 -11.74 -5.32 18.51
CA GLY A 80 -11.65 -3.88 18.68
C GLY A 80 -11.69 -3.46 20.16
N ALA A 81 -12.51 -4.09 20.99
CA ALA A 81 -12.56 -3.81 22.42
C ALA A 81 -11.29 -4.22 23.17
N THR A 82 -10.65 -5.32 22.76
CA THR A 82 -9.39 -5.78 23.34
C THR A 82 -8.25 -4.82 23.00
N ILE A 83 -8.14 -4.42 21.75
CA ILE A 83 -7.14 -3.43 21.29
C ILE A 83 -7.33 -2.09 22.03
N ALA A 84 -8.59 -1.61 22.14
CA ALA A 84 -8.91 -0.39 22.88
C ALA A 84 -8.43 -0.45 24.33
N ARG A 85 -8.65 -1.59 25.00
CA ARG A 85 -8.26 -1.80 26.39
C ARG A 85 -6.74 -1.81 26.54
N SER A 86 -6.03 -2.54 25.67
CA SER A 86 -4.56 -2.60 25.68
C SER A 86 -3.93 -1.23 25.46
N LEU A 87 -4.42 -0.48 24.47
CA LEU A 87 -3.95 0.87 24.17
C LEU A 87 -4.24 1.85 25.31
N THR A 88 -5.44 1.76 25.94
CA THR A 88 -5.80 2.58 27.10
C THR A 88 -4.86 2.29 28.27
N ASN A 89 -4.52 1.01 28.53
CA ASN A 89 -3.63 0.64 29.61
C ASN A 89 -2.19 1.12 29.36
N LEU A 90 -1.71 1.05 28.12
CA LEU A 90 -0.40 1.57 27.74
C LEU A 90 -0.32 3.10 27.96
N ILE A 91 -1.30 3.85 27.47
CA ILE A 91 -1.35 5.31 27.63
C ILE A 91 -1.46 5.66 29.12
N ARG A 92 -2.26 4.92 29.90
CA ARG A 92 -2.34 5.12 31.35
C ARG A 92 -1.00 4.90 32.02
N PHE A 93 -0.28 3.84 31.63
CA PHE A 93 1.07 3.58 32.17
C PHE A 93 2.01 4.77 31.90
N VAL A 94 2.03 5.30 30.69
CA VAL A 94 2.85 6.45 30.32
C VAL A 94 2.47 7.70 31.13
N ILE A 95 1.17 7.98 31.29
CA ILE A 95 0.68 9.12 32.09
C ILE A 95 1.18 9.00 33.54
N TRP A 96 0.99 7.84 34.17
CA TRP A 96 1.43 7.63 35.54
C TRP A 96 2.95 7.68 35.69
N PHE A 97 3.69 7.16 34.73
CA PHE A 97 5.15 7.28 34.71
C PHE A 97 5.60 8.74 34.69
N ILE A 98 5.01 9.57 33.82
CA ILE A 98 5.32 11.01 33.77
C ILE A 98 4.98 11.70 35.09
N VAL A 99 3.82 11.41 35.68
CA VAL A 99 3.41 12.01 36.95
C VAL A 99 4.36 11.62 38.09
N ILE A 100 4.77 10.33 38.16
CA ILE A 100 5.76 9.88 39.14
C ILE A 100 7.07 10.65 38.96
N MET A 101 7.54 10.88 37.73
CA MET A 101 8.76 11.67 37.49
C MET A 101 8.61 13.10 38.00
N PHE A 102 7.47 13.78 37.74
CA PHE A 102 7.25 15.12 38.25
C PHE A 102 7.17 15.16 39.78
N VAL A 103 6.56 14.17 40.41
CA VAL A 103 6.51 14.06 41.88
C VAL A 103 7.91 13.90 42.43
N LEU A 104 8.75 13.04 41.88
CA LEU A 104 10.13 12.85 42.32
C LEU A 104 10.97 14.13 42.21
N ILE A 105 10.81 14.87 41.08
CA ILE A 105 11.47 16.16 40.92
C ILE A 105 11.02 17.16 42.01
N GLY A 106 9.73 17.16 42.37
CA GLY A 106 9.22 17.99 43.45
C GLY A 106 9.80 17.67 44.83
N PHE A 107 10.28 16.46 45.00
CA PHE A 107 11.02 16.05 46.20
C PHE A 107 12.54 16.21 46.07
N ASN A 108 13.03 16.93 45.06
CA ASN A 108 14.45 17.11 44.74
C ASN A 108 15.22 15.78 44.51
N VAL A 109 14.53 14.72 44.09
CA VAL A 109 15.17 13.43 43.71
C VAL A 109 15.71 13.60 42.29
N ASP A 110 16.97 13.20 42.08
CA ASP A 110 17.56 13.18 40.73
C ASP A 110 16.92 12.08 39.87
N VAL A 111 16.15 12.46 38.90
CA VAL A 111 15.47 11.54 37.96
C VAL A 111 16.30 11.25 36.71
N THR A 112 17.47 11.88 36.55
CA THR A 112 18.35 11.72 35.40
C THR A 112 18.67 10.25 35.07
N PRO A 113 19.01 9.39 36.02
CA PRO A 113 19.26 7.96 35.74
C PRO A 113 18.03 7.21 35.26
N ILE A 114 16.83 7.60 35.77
CA ILE A 114 15.57 6.96 35.36
C ILE A 114 15.22 7.39 33.93
N LEU A 115 15.37 8.67 33.62
CA LEU A 115 15.13 9.20 32.27
C LEU A 115 16.13 8.63 31.25
N ALA A 116 17.40 8.48 31.64
CA ALA A 116 18.42 7.88 30.79
C ALA A 116 18.06 6.41 30.43
N SER A 117 17.68 5.61 31.43
CA SER A 117 17.25 4.22 31.21
C SER A 117 15.96 4.13 30.39
N ALA A 118 14.97 4.99 30.67
CA ALA A 118 13.75 5.08 29.88
C ALA A 118 14.04 5.49 28.43
N GLY A 119 15.03 6.37 28.20
CA GLY A 119 15.50 6.76 26.87
C GLY A 119 16.04 5.57 26.07
N ILE A 120 16.87 4.72 26.69
CA ILE A 120 17.38 3.51 26.04
C ILE A 120 16.23 2.56 25.66
N VAL A 121 15.26 2.35 26.56
CA VAL A 121 14.06 1.55 26.26
C VAL A 121 13.24 2.18 25.13
N GLY A 122 13.10 3.52 25.14
CA GLY A 122 12.42 4.26 24.08
C GLY A 122 13.05 4.05 22.71
N VAL A 123 14.38 4.09 22.62
CA VAL A 123 15.12 3.82 21.39
C VAL A 123 14.90 2.38 20.91
N ALA A 124 14.94 1.40 21.81
CA ALA A 124 14.67 0.00 21.46
C ALA A 124 13.25 -0.19 20.90
N ILE A 125 12.24 0.46 21.50
CA ILE A 125 10.86 0.45 21.00
C ILE A 125 10.77 1.14 19.65
N ALA A 126 11.46 2.26 19.44
CA ALA A 126 11.46 2.99 18.17
C ALA A 126 11.99 2.12 17.02
N PHE A 127 13.12 1.42 17.22
CA PHE A 127 13.62 0.47 16.24
C PHE A 127 12.66 -0.70 16.00
N GLY A 128 12.05 -1.23 17.06
CA GLY A 128 11.07 -2.33 16.98
C GLY A 128 9.79 -1.96 16.20
N THR A 129 9.42 -0.66 16.18
CA THR A 129 8.21 -0.16 15.49
C THR A 129 8.49 0.52 14.17
N GLN A 130 9.75 0.65 13.75
CA GLN A 130 10.18 1.37 12.56
C GLN A 130 9.44 0.92 11.29
N ALA A 131 9.27 -0.38 11.08
CA ALA A 131 8.57 -0.93 9.93
C ALA A 131 7.08 -0.50 9.91
N ILE A 132 6.43 -0.49 11.08
CA ILE A 132 5.04 -0.08 11.21
C ILE A 132 4.89 1.40 10.85
N ILE A 133 5.77 2.26 11.33
CA ILE A 133 5.76 3.68 11.02
C ILE A 133 5.99 3.90 9.51
N LYS A 134 6.94 3.19 8.91
CA LYS A 134 7.18 3.21 7.46
C LYS A 134 5.92 2.84 6.68
N ASP A 135 5.22 1.75 7.07
CA ASP A 135 3.97 1.32 6.44
C ASP A 135 2.90 2.42 6.47
N PHE A 136 2.70 3.06 7.62
CA PHE A 136 1.71 4.12 7.79
C PHE A 136 2.03 5.36 6.96
N VAL A 137 3.28 5.81 7.01
CA VAL A 137 3.73 7.00 6.27
C VAL A 137 3.57 6.75 4.77
N SER A 138 4.04 5.60 4.25
CA SER A 138 3.87 5.23 2.84
C SER A 138 2.39 5.19 2.43
N GLY A 139 1.53 4.59 3.26
CA GLY A 139 0.09 4.52 2.98
C GLY A 139 -0.59 5.89 2.90
N ILE A 140 -0.20 6.83 3.77
CA ILE A 140 -0.68 8.21 3.70
C ILE A 140 -0.23 8.88 2.39
N PHE A 141 1.05 8.73 2.01
CA PHE A 141 1.56 9.31 0.76
C PHE A 141 0.89 8.71 -0.47
N PHE A 142 0.65 7.41 -0.54
CA PHE A 142 -0.09 6.80 -1.66
C PHE A 142 -1.48 7.41 -1.86
N ILE A 143 -2.18 7.73 -0.76
CA ILE A 143 -3.51 8.34 -0.81
C ILE A 143 -3.42 9.83 -1.20
N VAL A 144 -2.48 10.58 -0.63
CA VAL A 144 -2.34 12.04 -0.85
C VAL A 144 -1.82 12.32 -2.27
N GLU A 145 -0.79 11.61 -2.71
CA GLU A 145 -0.17 11.77 -4.03
C GLU A 145 -0.95 11.06 -5.13
N LYS A 146 -1.94 10.22 -4.75
CA LYS A 146 -2.71 9.39 -5.70
C LYS A 146 -1.78 8.57 -6.59
N THR A 147 -0.77 7.93 -6.01
CA THR A 147 0.18 7.08 -6.73
C THR A 147 -0.54 6.03 -7.56
N PHE A 148 -1.59 5.44 -7.00
CA PHE A 148 -2.60 4.60 -7.68
C PHE A 148 -3.93 4.72 -6.94
N LEU A 149 -5.03 4.36 -7.61
CA LEU A 149 -6.38 4.43 -7.07
C LEU A 149 -7.03 3.05 -7.02
N VAL A 150 -8.06 2.91 -6.20
CA VAL A 150 -8.88 1.69 -6.17
C VAL A 150 -9.56 1.51 -7.52
N GLY A 151 -9.42 0.33 -8.10
CA GLY A 151 -9.91 -0.02 -9.44
C GLY A 151 -8.86 0.07 -10.54
N GLU A 152 -7.69 0.68 -10.30
CA GLU A 152 -6.61 0.75 -11.28
C GLU A 152 -5.84 -0.58 -11.36
N LEU A 153 -5.41 -0.92 -12.57
CA LEU A 153 -4.51 -2.03 -12.85
C LEU A 153 -3.08 -1.59 -12.64
N VAL A 154 -2.42 -2.23 -11.69
CA VAL A 154 -1.04 -1.92 -11.33
C VAL A 154 -0.20 -3.19 -11.28
N GLN A 155 1.10 -3.03 -11.44
CA GLN A 155 2.08 -4.05 -11.14
C GLN A 155 2.96 -3.59 -9.99
N ILE A 156 3.05 -4.41 -8.96
CA ILE A 156 3.93 -4.23 -7.80
C ILE A 156 4.82 -5.45 -7.75
N ASP A 157 6.12 -5.24 -7.85
CA ASP A 157 7.11 -6.31 -8.05
C ASP A 157 6.69 -7.19 -9.25
N ASP A 158 6.57 -8.50 -9.07
CA ASP A 158 6.16 -9.45 -10.12
C ASP A 158 4.63 -9.69 -10.17
N PHE A 159 3.85 -9.00 -9.33
CA PHE A 159 2.41 -9.23 -9.23
C PHE A 159 1.62 -8.11 -9.92
N THR A 160 0.88 -8.50 -10.97
CA THR A 160 -0.01 -7.59 -11.71
C THR A 160 -1.46 -7.86 -11.33
N GLY A 161 -2.19 -6.81 -10.95
CA GLY A 161 -3.59 -6.93 -10.57
C GLY A 161 -4.30 -5.60 -10.37
N THR A 162 -5.58 -5.69 -10.12
CA THR A 162 -6.44 -4.52 -9.85
C THR A 162 -6.40 -4.18 -8.36
N VAL A 163 -6.17 -2.92 -8.04
CA VAL A 163 -6.19 -2.41 -6.66
C VAL A 163 -7.62 -2.53 -6.11
N LYS A 164 -7.80 -3.31 -5.05
CA LYS A 164 -9.10 -3.48 -4.38
C LYS A 164 -9.27 -2.60 -3.16
N GLU A 165 -8.17 -2.37 -2.44
CA GLU A 165 -8.20 -1.60 -1.20
C GLU A 165 -6.84 -0.96 -0.94
N ILE A 166 -6.84 0.30 -0.56
CA ILE A 166 -5.67 1.02 -0.07
C ILE A 166 -5.93 1.34 1.40
N GLY A 167 -5.29 0.57 2.28
CA GLY A 167 -5.34 0.82 3.72
C GLY A 167 -4.17 1.68 4.19
N LEU A 168 -4.21 2.13 5.45
CA LEU A 168 -3.11 2.89 6.03
C LEU A 168 -1.81 2.08 6.13
N ARG A 169 -1.90 0.77 6.39
CA ARG A 169 -0.73 -0.10 6.56
C ARG A 169 -0.51 -1.06 5.40
N THR A 170 -1.58 -1.51 4.75
CA THR A 170 -1.52 -2.54 3.70
C THR A 170 -2.36 -2.15 2.51
N THR A 171 -1.89 -2.51 1.32
CA THR A 171 -2.63 -2.44 0.06
C THR A 171 -3.00 -3.85 -0.39
N LYS A 172 -4.21 -4.02 -0.95
CA LYS A 172 -4.72 -5.29 -1.48
C LYS A 172 -4.93 -5.18 -2.98
N ILE A 173 -4.35 -6.12 -3.71
CA ILE A 173 -4.43 -6.22 -5.17
C ILE A 173 -4.97 -7.59 -5.53
N GLU A 174 -5.87 -7.66 -6.50
CA GLU A 174 -6.45 -8.91 -7.00
C GLU A 174 -6.02 -9.14 -8.46
N ASP A 175 -5.46 -10.29 -8.73
CA ASP A 175 -5.11 -10.70 -10.09
C ASP A 175 -6.34 -11.20 -10.87
N TRP A 176 -6.13 -11.50 -12.16
CA TRP A 176 -7.18 -12.03 -13.04
C TRP A 176 -7.65 -13.45 -12.68
N LYS A 177 -6.90 -14.18 -11.85
CA LYS A 177 -7.27 -15.51 -11.33
C LYS A 177 -8.07 -15.43 -10.03
N GLY A 178 -8.24 -14.22 -9.46
CA GLY A 178 -8.88 -14.00 -8.18
C GLY A 178 -7.95 -14.18 -6.98
N ALA A 179 -6.64 -14.27 -7.19
CA ALA A 179 -5.67 -14.29 -6.10
C ALA A 179 -5.44 -12.89 -5.55
N PHE A 180 -5.34 -12.79 -4.22
CA PHE A 180 -5.10 -11.52 -3.52
C PHE A 180 -3.65 -11.43 -3.05
N LEU A 181 -2.95 -10.40 -3.50
CA LEU A 181 -1.72 -9.95 -2.87
C LEU A 181 -2.08 -8.92 -1.78
N ILE A 182 -1.68 -9.19 -0.55
CA ILE A 182 -1.77 -8.26 0.58
C ILE A 182 -0.34 -7.87 0.93
N ILE A 183 0.02 -6.64 0.61
CA ILE A 183 1.38 -6.13 0.81
C ILE A 183 1.39 -4.98 1.80
N ASN A 184 2.41 -4.91 2.66
CA ASN A 184 2.63 -3.77 3.53
C ASN A 184 3.08 -2.57 2.70
N ASN A 185 2.48 -1.40 2.94
CA ASN A 185 2.76 -0.20 2.16
C ASN A 185 4.23 0.21 2.17
N GLY A 186 4.92 0.02 3.30
CA GLY A 186 6.35 0.30 3.44
C GLY A 186 7.27 -0.63 2.62
N ASN A 187 6.75 -1.75 2.11
CA ASN A 187 7.49 -2.70 1.29
C ASN A 187 7.25 -2.47 -0.22
N ILE A 188 6.33 -1.59 -0.58
CA ILE A 188 6.10 -1.22 -1.98
C ILE A 188 7.25 -0.29 -2.40
N GLY A 189 8.14 -0.79 -3.25
CA GLY A 189 9.30 -0.04 -3.75
C GLY A 189 8.98 0.75 -5.01
N SER A 190 8.45 0.07 -6.03
CA SER A 190 8.05 0.66 -7.31
C SER A 190 6.68 0.19 -7.72
N VAL A 191 5.95 1.02 -8.44
CA VAL A 191 4.63 0.70 -8.98
C VAL A 191 4.59 1.08 -10.45
N ILE A 192 4.23 0.11 -11.30
CA ILE A 192 3.88 0.37 -12.69
C ILE A 192 2.36 0.48 -12.77
N ASN A 193 1.86 1.62 -13.21
CA ASN A 193 0.43 1.87 -13.32
C ASN A 193 0.00 1.81 -14.80
N TYR A 194 -0.84 0.82 -15.14
CA TYR A 194 -1.34 0.59 -16.49
C TYR A 194 -2.68 1.31 -16.77
N SER A 195 -3.22 2.03 -15.79
CA SER A 195 -4.55 2.64 -15.87
C SER A 195 -4.53 4.15 -15.99
N ARG A 196 -3.35 4.78 -16.18
CA ARG A 196 -3.25 6.23 -16.39
C ARG A 196 -3.19 6.56 -17.85
N ASP A 197 -3.82 7.68 -18.21
CA ASP A 197 -3.83 8.29 -19.53
C ASP A 197 -4.25 7.31 -20.65
N TYR A 198 -3.40 6.39 -21.02
CA TYR A 198 -3.63 5.34 -22.01
C TYR A 198 -2.75 4.13 -21.74
N SER A 199 -3.14 2.99 -22.28
CA SER A 199 -2.31 1.78 -22.33
C SER A 199 -1.93 1.50 -23.78
N ILE A 200 -0.79 0.86 -24.02
CA ILE A 200 -0.35 0.47 -25.36
C ILE A 200 -0.51 -1.04 -25.48
N ALA A 201 -1.31 -1.47 -26.46
CA ALA A 201 -1.38 -2.86 -26.89
C ALA A 201 -0.24 -3.13 -27.88
N ILE A 202 0.51 -4.22 -27.65
CA ILE A 202 1.65 -4.64 -28.45
C ILE A 202 1.38 -6.04 -28.96
N VAL A 203 1.43 -6.21 -30.29
CA VAL A 203 1.28 -7.53 -30.92
C VAL A 203 2.45 -7.74 -31.87
N ASP A 204 3.22 -8.80 -31.60
CA ASP A 204 4.29 -9.25 -32.45
C ASP A 204 3.77 -10.39 -33.35
N VAL A 205 3.90 -10.22 -34.67
CA VAL A 205 3.55 -11.23 -35.68
C VAL A 205 4.84 -11.83 -36.20
N LEU A 206 4.97 -13.15 -36.08
CA LEU A 206 6.15 -13.88 -36.53
C LEU A 206 6.04 -14.20 -38.04
N ILE A 207 7.03 -13.80 -38.82
CA ILE A 207 7.09 -13.95 -40.26
C ILE A 207 8.31 -14.86 -40.59
N GLY A 208 8.08 -15.94 -41.32
CA GLY A 208 9.16 -16.82 -41.77
C GLY A 208 10.00 -16.20 -42.86
N TYR A 209 11.30 -16.54 -42.94
CA TYR A 209 12.28 -16.03 -43.92
C TYR A 209 11.96 -16.38 -45.38
N GLN A 210 11.06 -17.34 -45.63
CA GLN A 210 10.63 -17.72 -46.98
C GLN A 210 9.76 -16.65 -47.66
N ASN A 211 9.36 -15.60 -46.94
CA ASN A 211 8.50 -14.59 -47.47
C ASN A 211 9.29 -13.38 -47.99
N ASP A 212 8.70 -12.69 -48.94
CA ASP A 212 9.13 -11.33 -49.27
C ASP A 212 8.65 -10.37 -48.16
N PHE A 213 9.60 -9.90 -47.35
CA PHE A 213 9.30 -9.05 -46.17
C PHE A 213 8.62 -7.76 -46.55
N ASP A 214 8.99 -7.12 -47.67
CA ASP A 214 8.38 -5.86 -48.09
C ASP A 214 6.91 -6.08 -48.46
N GLN A 215 6.62 -7.16 -49.14
CA GLN A 215 5.26 -7.54 -49.50
C GLN A 215 4.41 -7.85 -48.24
N VAL A 216 4.94 -8.56 -47.29
CA VAL A 216 4.25 -8.89 -46.03
C VAL A 216 4.02 -7.65 -45.18
N VAL A 217 5.02 -6.80 -45.00
CA VAL A 217 4.92 -5.53 -44.26
C VAL A 217 3.86 -4.62 -44.89
N ASN A 218 3.86 -4.48 -46.24
CA ASN A 218 2.87 -3.68 -46.95
C ASN A 218 1.46 -4.24 -46.77
N SER A 219 1.30 -5.56 -46.88
CA SER A 219 0.01 -6.23 -46.69
C SER A 219 -0.54 -6.07 -45.29
N ILE A 220 0.31 -6.28 -44.27
CA ILE A 220 -0.08 -6.10 -42.86
C ILE A 220 -0.38 -4.63 -42.57
N THR A 221 0.41 -3.70 -43.11
CA THR A 221 0.17 -2.25 -42.98
C THR A 221 -1.17 -1.84 -43.58
N ALA A 222 -1.51 -2.36 -44.74
CA ALA A 222 -2.81 -2.13 -45.37
C ALA A 222 -3.96 -2.69 -44.53
N PHE A 223 -3.82 -3.92 -44.04
CA PHE A 223 -4.79 -4.53 -43.15
C PHE A 223 -5.02 -3.74 -41.87
N VAL A 224 -3.94 -3.32 -41.20
CA VAL A 224 -4.00 -2.58 -39.95
C VAL A 224 -4.65 -1.21 -40.16
N LYS A 225 -4.39 -0.56 -41.28
CA LYS A 225 -5.03 0.71 -41.66
C LYS A 225 -6.52 0.54 -41.92
N ASP A 226 -6.91 -0.53 -42.61
CA ASP A 226 -8.32 -0.86 -42.89
C ASP A 226 -9.05 -1.34 -41.63
N TYR A 227 -8.32 -2.00 -40.74
CA TYR A 227 -8.82 -2.42 -39.42
C TYR A 227 -9.36 -1.22 -38.64
N GLY A 228 -8.68 -0.07 -38.74
CA GLY A 228 -9.11 1.19 -38.15
C GLY A 228 -9.36 1.10 -36.65
N LEU A 229 -10.43 1.73 -36.17
CA LEU A 229 -10.90 1.67 -34.77
C LEU A 229 -12.01 0.62 -34.60
N LYS A 230 -11.76 -0.62 -35.05
CA LYS A 230 -12.74 -1.71 -34.98
C LYS A 230 -13.19 -2.05 -33.57
N LEU A 231 -12.27 -1.92 -32.60
CA LEU A 231 -12.55 -2.18 -31.19
C LEU A 231 -12.82 -0.85 -30.46
N PRO A 232 -13.90 -0.75 -29.67
CA PRO A 232 -14.25 0.48 -28.96
C PRO A 232 -13.23 0.88 -27.87
N GLU A 233 -12.37 -0.04 -27.46
CA GLU A 233 -11.29 0.18 -26.49
C GLU A 233 -10.06 0.86 -27.13
N MET A 234 -9.95 0.86 -28.46
CA MET A 234 -8.86 1.53 -29.18
C MET A 234 -9.06 3.04 -29.20
N VAL A 235 -7.98 3.78 -28.98
CA VAL A 235 -7.93 5.25 -29.06
C VAL A 235 -7.30 5.72 -30.36
N GLU A 236 -6.33 4.95 -30.86
CA GLU A 236 -5.63 5.21 -32.12
C GLU A 236 -5.69 4.00 -33.05
N ILE A 237 -5.62 4.27 -34.36
CA ILE A 237 -5.50 3.21 -35.37
C ILE A 237 -4.18 2.47 -35.14
N PRO A 238 -4.17 1.12 -35.17
CA PRO A 238 -2.96 0.36 -35.01
C PRO A 238 -1.91 0.73 -36.06
N GLN A 239 -0.64 0.73 -35.65
CA GLN A 239 0.49 1.08 -36.52
C GLN A 239 1.53 -0.03 -36.51
N VAL A 240 2.12 -0.28 -37.67
CA VAL A 240 3.27 -1.17 -37.81
C VAL A 240 4.52 -0.38 -37.49
N LEU A 241 5.21 -0.75 -36.40
CA LEU A 241 6.47 -0.11 -36.00
C LEU A 241 7.69 -0.60 -36.79
N GLY A 242 7.62 -1.85 -37.28
CA GLY A 242 8.72 -2.48 -37.99
C GLY A 242 9.18 -3.79 -37.34
N MET A 243 10.32 -4.30 -37.75
CA MET A 243 10.92 -5.52 -37.24
C MET A 243 11.61 -5.27 -35.91
N THR A 244 11.36 -6.10 -34.92
CA THR A 244 11.86 -5.93 -33.54
C THR A 244 12.81 -7.03 -33.11
N GLU A 245 12.61 -8.24 -33.60
CA GLU A 245 13.41 -9.40 -33.22
C GLU A 245 13.68 -10.26 -34.45
N THR A 246 14.90 -10.77 -34.53
CA THR A 246 15.35 -11.69 -35.59
C THR A 246 15.83 -12.95 -34.90
N ALA A 247 15.20 -14.06 -35.17
CA ALA A 247 15.57 -15.41 -34.67
C ALA A 247 15.90 -16.33 -35.82
N ASP A 248 16.40 -17.52 -35.55
CA ASP A 248 16.88 -18.47 -36.54
C ASP A 248 15.91 -18.81 -37.68
N MET A 249 14.60 -18.75 -37.42
CA MET A 249 13.57 -19.16 -38.38
C MET A 249 12.50 -18.06 -38.67
N HIS A 250 12.54 -16.94 -38.01
CA HIS A 250 11.52 -15.88 -38.15
C HIS A 250 12.00 -14.49 -37.80
N VAL A 251 11.26 -13.53 -38.27
CA VAL A 251 11.37 -12.13 -37.87
C VAL A 251 10.06 -11.71 -37.20
N ALA A 252 10.14 -11.00 -36.10
CA ALA A 252 8.96 -10.45 -35.42
C ALA A 252 8.64 -9.05 -35.95
N LEU A 253 7.44 -8.87 -36.50
CA LEU A 253 6.91 -7.59 -36.92
C LEU A 253 6.01 -7.05 -35.81
N ARG A 254 6.36 -5.89 -35.25
CA ARG A 254 5.63 -5.27 -34.13
C ARG A 254 4.56 -4.31 -34.60
N ILE A 255 3.38 -4.53 -34.05
CA ILE A 255 2.19 -3.68 -34.28
C ILE A 255 1.78 -3.14 -32.91
N THR A 256 1.52 -1.83 -32.85
CA THR A 256 1.10 -1.19 -31.60
C THR A 256 -0.14 -0.32 -31.83
N THR A 257 -0.94 -0.17 -30.79
CA THR A 257 -2.07 0.77 -30.78
C THR A 257 -2.29 1.30 -29.36
N LYS A 258 -2.72 2.56 -29.26
CA LYS A 258 -3.15 3.11 -27.97
C LYS A 258 -4.58 2.67 -27.68
N CYS A 259 -4.78 2.28 -26.43
CA CYS A 259 -6.04 1.78 -25.90
C CYS A 259 -6.46 2.58 -24.68
N ARG A 260 -7.72 2.45 -24.30
CA ARG A 260 -8.19 2.94 -23.00
C ARG A 260 -7.38 2.32 -21.87
N PRO A 261 -7.23 3.06 -20.74
CA PRO A 261 -6.45 2.60 -19.60
C PRO A 261 -6.86 1.19 -19.14
N GLY A 262 -5.89 0.27 -19.02
CA GLY A 262 -6.09 -1.11 -18.56
C GLY A 262 -6.64 -2.11 -19.58
N GLU A 263 -7.07 -1.67 -20.78
CA GLU A 263 -7.73 -2.54 -21.78
C GLU A 263 -6.78 -3.18 -22.79
N HIS A 264 -5.49 -2.88 -22.73
CA HIS A 264 -4.50 -3.34 -23.71
C HIS A 264 -4.46 -4.86 -23.88
N PHE A 265 -4.58 -5.65 -22.79
CA PHE A 265 -4.57 -7.12 -22.87
C PHE A 265 -5.76 -7.66 -23.68
N GLY A 266 -6.93 -7.01 -23.60
CA GLY A 266 -8.11 -7.39 -24.39
C GLY A 266 -7.89 -7.13 -25.86
N VAL A 267 -7.40 -5.93 -26.17
CA VAL A 267 -7.09 -5.48 -27.54
C VAL A 267 -5.99 -6.32 -28.16
N GLU A 268 -4.91 -6.66 -27.42
CA GLU A 268 -3.84 -7.55 -27.88
C GLU A 268 -4.37 -8.90 -28.33
N ARG A 269 -5.22 -9.52 -27.51
CA ARG A 269 -5.79 -10.84 -27.84
C ARG A 269 -6.64 -10.81 -29.10
N MET A 270 -7.49 -9.77 -29.24
CA MET A 270 -8.35 -9.64 -30.41
C MET A 270 -7.56 -9.30 -31.66
N LEU A 271 -6.67 -8.33 -31.59
CA LEU A 271 -5.83 -7.92 -32.70
C LEU A 271 -4.93 -9.07 -33.17
N ARG A 272 -4.33 -9.82 -32.24
CA ARG A 272 -3.53 -11.00 -32.55
C ARG A 272 -4.33 -12.08 -33.29
N LYS A 273 -5.56 -12.36 -32.83
CA LYS A 273 -6.47 -13.30 -33.49
C LYS A 273 -6.77 -12.89 -34.93
N ASP A 274 -7.17 -11.61 -35.10
CA ASP A 274 -7.58 -11.11 -36.42
C ASP A 274 -6.38 -11.01 -37.38
N LEU A 275 -5.19 -10.65 -36.91
CA LEU A 275 -3.95 -10.69 -37.67
C LEU A 275 -3.56 -12.10 -38.10
N LEU A 276 -3.62 -13.07 -37.21
CA LEU A 276 -3.35 -14.47 -37.56
C LEU A 276 -4.32 -14.99 -38.60
N GLN A 277 -5.60 -14.67 -38.49
CA GLN A 277 -6.61 -15.04 -39.47
C GLN A 277 -6.36 -14.36 -40.83
N TYR A 278 -5.95 -13.11 -40.83
CA TYR A 278 -5.57 -12.40 -42.06
C TYR A 278 -4.35 -13.03 -42.72
N CYS A 279 -3.30 -13.34 -41.97
CA CYS A 279 -2.10 -14.02 -42.50
C CYS A 279 -2.43 -15.38 -43.10
N GLN A 280 -3.28 -16.20 -42.45
CA GLN A 280 -3.72 -17.47 -42.97
C GLN A 280 -4.50 -17.34 -44.29
N ASN A 281 -5.46 -16.42 -44.35
CA ASN A 281 -6.30 -16.19 -45.54
C ASN A 281 -5.49 -15.72 -46.74
N ASN A 282 -4.47 -14.91 -46.51
CA ASN A 282 -3.62 -14.36 -47.57
C ASN A 282 -2.36 -15.20 -47.82
N LYS A 283 -2.26 -16.36 -47.20
CA LYS A 283 -1.09 -17.28 -47.32
C LYS A 283 0.25 -16.59 -47.02
N LEU A 284 0.23 -15.59 -46.15
CA LEU A 284 1.45 -14.97 -45.65
C LEU A 284 2.11 -15.99 -44.73
N GLY A 285 3.29 -16.47 -45.11
CA GLY A 285 3.95 -17.63 -44.46
C GLY A 285 4.31 -17.36 -43.03
N LEU A 286 3.56 -17.98 -42.12
CA LEU A 286 3.98 -18.12 -40.72
C LEU A 286 5.19 -19.07 -40.65
N PRO A 287 6.06 -18.91 -39.63
CA PRO A 287 7.23 -19.75 -39.50
C PRO A 287 6.83 -21.24 -39.39
N ILE A 288 7.35 -22.04 -40.29
CA ILE A 288 7.15 -23.49 -40.30
C ILE A 288 8.43 -24.10 -39.77
N GLN A 289 8.35 -24.95 -38.77
CA GLN A 289 9.48 -25.81 -38.37
C GLN A 289 9.72 -26.84 -39.49
N VAL A 290 10.76 -26.62 -40.29
CA VAL A 290 11.23 -27.64 -41.25
C VAL A 290 12.12 -28.60 -40.48
N VAL A 291 11.62 -29.76 -40.14
CA VAL A 291 12.43 -30.89 -39.63
C VAL A 291 13.01 -31.58 -40.84
N GLU A 292 14.26 -31.29 -41.21
CA GLU A 292 15.00 -32.14 -42.18
C GLU A 292 15.26 -33.50 -41.55
N ILE A 293 14.49 -34.47 -41.95
CA ILE A 293 14.78 -35.87 -41.63
C ILE A 293 15.84 -36.34 -42.63
N ASN A 294 17.13 -36.24 -42.28
CA ASN A 294 18.21 -36.91 -43.01
C ASN A 294 17.98 -38.41 -42.92
N ARG A 295 17.31 -38.95 -43.92
CA ARG A 295 17.36 -40.42 -44.19
C ARG A 295 18.73 -40.72 -44.76
N GLU A 296 19.71 -40.96 -43.91
CA GLU A 296 20.90 -41.70 -44.33
C GLU A 296 20.43 -43.03 -44.90
N ALA A 297 20.58 -43.17 -46.21
CA ALA A 297 20.36 -44.41 -46.90
C ALA A 297 21.40 -45.39 -46.38
N ASN A 298 20.97 -46.32 -45.53
CA ASN A 298 21.74 -47.48 -45.16
C ASN A 298 21.81 -48.37 -46.40
N HIS A 299 22.84 -48.13 -47.25
CA HIS A 299 23.32 -49.09 -48.23
C HIS A 299 24.42 -49.87 -47.53
N ASP A 300 24.06 -50.90 -46.86
CA ASP A 300 24.97 -52.00 -46.54
C ASP A 300 24.66 -53.20 -47.37
N LYS A 301 25.73 -53.65 -48.02
CA LYS A 301 25.91 -54.84 -48.81
C LYS A 301 25.77 -56.14 -47.98
#